data_2c6115f63d6591acc0f478a941569f18
#
_entry.id   2c6115f63d6591acc0f478a941569f18
#
_cell.length_a   1.000
_cell.length_b   1.000
_cell.length_c   1.000
_cell.angle_alpha   90.00
_cell.angle_beta   90.00
_cell.angle_gamma   90.00
#
_symmetry.space_group_name_H-M   'P 1'
#
loop_
_entity.id
_entity.type
_entity.pdbx_description
1 polymer ?
#
loop_
_entity_poly.entity_id
_entity_poly.type
_entity_poly.pdbx_seq_one_letter_code
_entity_poly.pdbx_strand_id
1 'polypeptide(L)'
;VETDIRSKPEGAKVYYKHLDSNEWTYVGETPLVTRLPGVNSWARGYINFKITKDDYADYTSLTNVGFIKSLSQQKVSNFYELTPLAKVQKNMVRVPGGNARLFVSELGDLNVIELNSYWIDKYEVTNADFQKFIDEGGYKNESLWDEIINQDGTIISWNDAMELFIDQSGLNGPSTWSNGTYQQNQENYPVTGVSWFEANAYAKWANKTLPSIYHWYKAAMYWGESSVISPRSNFSGVPSEVGNYNVLSAYGCYDMAGNAREWGTNPHKNGNRSIMGGGYDDGTYYFTDNFSQHPINRYKTNGFRCVITSEDTKTLASADTLIQTFQRDFYSYKPISDEVFNIYNGMFKYDSAPINTKVIKD
;
A
#
# COMPACT_ATOMS: atom_id res chain seq x y z
N VAL A 1 -26.30 -4.56 8.45
CA VAL A 1 -26.22 -4.62 6.99
C VAL A 1 -26.23 -6.09 6.59
N GLU A 2 -26.99 -6.44 5.59
CA GLU A 2 -26.96 -7.78 5.00
C GLU A 2 -25.75 -7.89 4.07
N THR A 3 -24.96 -8.94 4.25
CA THR A 3 -23.74 -9.16 3.48
C THR A 3 -23.86 -10.46 2.69
N ASP A 4 -23.67 -10.38 1.36
CA ASP A 4 -23.58 -11.53 0.45
C ASP A 4 -22.10 -11.83 0.23
N ILE A 5 -21.67 -13.01 0.64
CA ILE A 5 -20.26 -13.43 0.57
C ILE A 5 -20.18 -14.64 -0.34
N ARG A 6 -19.42 -14.50 -1.40
CA ARG A 6 -19.21 -15.55 -2.40
C ARG A 6 -17.74 -15.82 -2.60
N SER A 7 -17.40 -17.05 -2.96
CA SER A 7 -16.04 -17.42 -3.33
C SER A 7 -16.00 -18.32 -4.57
N LYS A 8 -14.84 -18.36 -5.18
CA LYS A 8 -14.48 -19.34 -6.20
C LYS A 8 -13.19 -20.05 -5.78
N PRO A 9 -13.26 -21.36 -5.48
CA PRO A 9 -14.45 -22.23 -5.48
C PRO A 9 -15.40 -21.91 -4.32
N GLU A 10 -16.65 -22.33 -4.45
CA GLU A 10 -17.66 -22.27 -3.40
C GLU A 10 -17.37 -23.25 -2.25
N GLY A 11 -18.10 -23.14 -1.13
CA GLY A 11 -17.92 -23.99 0.04
C GLY A 11 -16.69 -23.61 0.85
N ALA A 12 -16.28 -22.33 0.81
CA ALA A 12 -15.22 -21.81 1.67
C ALA A 12 -15.79 -21.34 3.01
N LYS A 13 -15.10 -21.64 4.10
CA LYS A 13 -15.46 -21.19 5.44
C LYS A 13 -15.18 -19.69 5.59
N VAL A 14 -16.14 -18.98 6.14
CA VAL A 14 -16.10 -17.54 6.32
C VAL A 14 -15.97 -17.21 7.80
N TYR A 15 -14.98 -16.38 8.12
CA TYR A 15 -14.77 -15.83 9.44
C TYR A 15 -14.67 -14.31 9.35
N TYR A 16 -15.08 -13.62 10.40
CA TYR A 16 -14.84 -12.18 10.53
C TYR A 16 -14.27 -11.86 11.91
N LYS A 17 -13.62 -10.70 12.02
CA LYS A 17 -13.26 -10.08 13.29
C LYS A 17 -13.37 -8.56 13.22
N HIS A 18 -13.72 -7.93 14.32
CA HIS A 18 -13.62 -6.47 14.45
C HIS A 18 -12.15 -6.04 14.50
N LEU A 19 -11.85 -4.80 14.09
CA LEU A 19 -10.49 -4.27 14.04
C LEU A 19 -9.76 -4.33 15.37
N ASP A 20 -10.50 -4.13 16.47
CA ASP A 20 -9.97 -4.10 17.81
C ASP A 20 -10.04 -5.49 18.51
N SER A 21 -10.34 -6.56 17.75
CA SER A 21 -10.42 -7.95 18.24
C SER A 21 -9.33 -8.81 17.61
N ASN A 22 -8.77 -9.72 18.38
CA ASN A 22 -7.89 -10.76 17.88
C ASN A 22 -8.62 -12.07 17.56
N GLU A 23 -9.88 -12.20 17.96
CA GLU A 23 -10.66 -13.43 17.81
C GLU A 23 -11.45 -13.46 16.50
N TRP A 24 -11.33 -14.57 15.78
CA TRP A 24 -12.11 -14.83 14.57
C TRP A 24 -13.41 -15.54 14.88
N THR A 25 -14.53 -14.97 14.43
CA THR A 25 -15.88 -15.56 14.57
C THR A 25 -16.26 -16.22 13.26
N TYR A 26 -16.58 -17.53 13.31
CA TYR A 26 -17.12 -18.28 12.18
C TYR A 26 -18.58 -17.88 11.92
N VAL A 27 -18.95 -17.71 10.64
CA VAL A 27 -20.31 -17.28 10.24
C VAL A 27 -20.97 -18.17 9.19
N GLY A 28 -20.28 -19.13 8.62
CA GLY A 28 -20.83 -20.05 7.63
C GLY A 28 -19.90 -20.34 6.46
N GLU A 29 -20.45 -20.92 5.39
CA GLU A 29 -19.72 -21.27 4.18
C GLU A 29 -20.32 -20.57 2.95
N THR A 30 -19.48 -20.24 1.98
CA THR A 30 -19.91 -19.59 0.72
C THR A 30 -20.67 -20.53 -0.21
N PRO A 31 -21.72 -20.07 -0.93
CA PRO A 31 -22.27 -18.71 -0.90
C PRO A 31 -23.09 -18.46 0.37
N LEU A 32 -22.83 -17.33 1.02
CA LEU A 32 -23.41 -16.99 2.32
C LEU A 32 -24.08 -15.61 2.28
N VAL A 33 -25.34 -15.55 2.71
CA VAL A 33 -26.03 -14.28 2.99
C VAL A 33 -26.29 -14.20 4.48
N THR A 34 -25.69 -13.21 5.14
CA THR A 34 -25.77 -13.10 6.60
C THR A 34 -25.77 -11.64 7.06
N ARG A 35 -26.20 -11.44 8.32
CA ARG A 35 -26.06 -10.16 9.01
C ARG A 35 -24.98 -10.28 10.06
N LEU A 36 -23.95 -9.43 9.94
CA LEU A 36 -22.84 -9.44 10.89
C LEU A 36 -23.19 -8.66 12.16
N PRO A 37 -23.07 -9.26 13.34
CA PRO A 37 -23.34 -8.60 14.61
C PRO A 37 -22.40 -7.41 14.86
N GLY A 38 -22.91 -6.37 15.52
CA GLY A 38 -22.10 -5.24 16.00
C GLY A 38 -21.66 -4.22 14.95
N VAL A 39 -22.02 -4.39 13.67
CA VAL A 39 -21.66 -3.47 12.58
C VAL A 39 -22.76 -2.40 12.40
N ASN A 40 -22.88 -1.47 13.34
CA ASN A 40 -24.02 -0.54 13.40
C ASN A 40 -23.67 0.94 13.17
N SER A 41 -22.39 1.33 13.09
CA SER A 41 -21.98 2.74 12.97
C SER A 41 -20.86 2.93 11.94
N TRP A 42 -20.71 4.14 11.44
CA TRP A 42 -19.66 4.55 10.50
C TRP A 42 -18.25 4.18 10.97
N ALA A 43 -17.95 4.41 12.25
CA ALA A 43 -16.64 4.09 12.83
C ALA A 43 -16.41 2.59 13.02
N ARG A 44 -17.46 1.78 12.99
CA ARG A 44 -17.41 0.32 13.15
C ARG A 44 -17.81 -0.43 11.87
N GLY A 45 -17.83 0.27 10.74
CA GLY A 45 -18.16 -0.31 9.43
C GLY A 45 -17.06 -1.16 8.83
N TYR A 46 -15.83 -1.07 9.33
CA TYR A 46 -14.69 -1.85 8.86
C TYR A 46 -14.51 -3.10 9.71
N ILE A 47 -14.36 -4.23 9.03
CA ILE A 47 -14.08 -5.54 9.62
C ILE A 47 -13.03 -6.27 8.81
N ASN A 48 -12.35 -7.20 9.44
CA ASN A 48 -11.51 -8.16 8.73
C ASN A 48 -12.32 -9.41 8.41
N PHE A 49 -12.27 -9.86 7.16
CA PHE A 49 -12.70 -11.20 6.74
C PHE A 49 -11.51 -12.13 6.64
N LYS A 50 -11.75 -13.42 6.94
CA LYS A 50 -10.88 -14.51 6.61
C LYS A 50 -11.72 -15.60 5.92
N ILE A 51 -11.30 -15.99 4.73
CA ILE A 51 -11.95 -17.01 3.91
C ILE A 51 -10.97 -18.16 3.77
N THR A 52 -11.37 -19.35 4.19
CA THR A 52 -10.49 -20.54 4.19
C THR A 52 -11.15 -21.69 3.46
N LYS A 53 -10.35 -22.48 2.75
CA LYS A 53 -10.79 -23.71 2.09
C LYS A 53 -9.60 -24.65 1.97
N ASP A 54 -9.83 -25.95 2.17
CA ASP A 54 -8.79 -26.96 2.03
C ASP A 54 -8.19 -26.91 0.61
N ASP A 55 -6.86 -27.07 0.52
CA ASP A 55 -6.03 -26.94 -0.69
C ASP A 55 -5.91 -25.53 -1.27
N TYR A 56 -6.44 -24.50 -0.58
CA TYR A 56 -6.35 -23.10 -0.98
C TYR A 56 -5.69 -22.24 0.10
N ALA A 57 -5.04 -21.18 -0.32
CA ALA A 57 -4.50 -20.20 0.61
C ALA A 57 -5.62 -19.45 1.33
N ASP A 58 -5.42 -19.21 2.62
CA ASP A 58 -6.29 -18.32 3.38
C ASP A 58 -6.30 -16.93 2.75
N TYR A 59 -7.50 -16.42 2.50
CA TYR A 59 -7.68 -15.05 2.03
C TYR A 59 -8.12 -14.18 3.20
N THR A 60 -7.37 -13.11 3.48
CA THR A 60 -7.72 -12.11 4.48
C THR A 60 -7.90 -10.75 3.84
N SER A 61 -8.88 -9.98 4.29
CA SER A 61 -9.16 -8.66 3.75
C SER A 61 -9.73 -7.72 4.80
N LEU A 62 -9.38 -6.45 4.71
CA LEU A 62 -10.12 -5.37 5.36
C LEU A 62 -11.28 -4.96 4.46
N THR A 63 -12.48 -4.94 4.98
CA THR A 63 -13.69 -4.64 4.20
C THR A 63 -14.57 -3.64 4.94
N ASN A 64 -15.06 -2.65 4.21
CA ASN A 64 -16.08 -1.73 4.71
C ASN A 64 -17.47 -2.31 4.50
N VAL A 65 -18.15 -2.64 5.56
CA VAL A 65 -19.53 -3.15 5.54
C VAL A 65 -20.56 -2.12 6.04
N GLY A 66 -20.11 -0.92 6.41
CA GLY A 66 -20.96 0.15 6.97
C GLY A 66 -21.31 1.28 5.99
N PHE A 67 -20.48 1.56 5.02
CA PHE A 67 -20.62 2.70 4.09
C PHE A 67 -21.91 2.69 3.27
N ILE A 68 -22.45 1.52 2.98
CA ILE A 68 -23.59 1.33 2.08
C ILE A 68 -24.93 1.73 2.67
N LYS A 69 -25.01 1.89 4.00
CA LYS A 69 -26.25 2.32 4.65
C LYS A 69 -26.71 3.72 4.24
N SER A 70 -25.78 4.57 3.76
CA SER A 70 -26.07 5.94 3.30
C SER A 70 -26.55 6.01 1.85
N LEU A 71 -26.33 4.97 1.04
CA LEU A 71 -26.62 4.96 -0.39
C LEU A 71 -27.88 4.14 -0.76
N SER A 72 -28.80 3.93 0.16
CA SER A 72 -30.03 3.15 -0.05
C SER A 72 -29.83 1.66 -0.46
N GLN A 73 -28.60 1.16 -0.52
CA GLN A 73 -28.35 -0.25 -0.78
C GLN A 73 -28.49 -1.06 0.52
N GLN A 74 -29.32 -2.07 0.46
CA GLN A 74 -29.58 -2.94 1.63
C GLN A 74 -28.59 -4.10 1.77
N LYS A 75 -27.75 -4.34 0.76
CA LYS A 75 -26.89 -5.53 0.64
C LYS A 75 -25.50 -5.18 0.12
N VAL A 76 -24.48 -5.67 0.81
CA VAL A 76 -23.06 -5.63 0.37
C VAL A 76 -22.72 -6.97 -0.27
N SER A 77 -22.19 -6.98 -1.47
CA SER A 77 -21.73 -8.20 -2.13
C SER A 77 -20.21 -8.22 -2.21
N ASN A 78 -19.60 -9.28 -1.68
CA ASN A 78 -18.17 -9.52 -1.71
C ASN A 78 -17.90 -10.84 -2.43
N PHE A 79 -16.96 -10.84 -3.37
CA PHE A 79 -16.53 -12.02 -4.11
C PHE A 79 -15.02 -12.25 -3.90
N TYR A 80 -14.67 -13.46 -3.53
CA TYR A 80 -13.31 -13.88 -3.23
C TYR A 80 -12.87 -15.02 -4.15
N GLU A 81 -11.89 -14.76 -5.01
CA GLU A 81 -11.24 -15.80 -5.80
C GLU A 81 -10.07 -16.36 -5.02
N LEU A 82 -10.21 -17.60 -4.54
CA LEU A 82 -9.19 -18.26 -3.73
C LEU A 82 -8.06 -18.81 -4.62
N THR A 83 -6.86 -18.76 -4.13
CA THR A 83 -5.68 -19.24 -4.84
C THR A 83 -5.31 -20.65 -4.37
N PRO A 84 -5.21 -21.65 -5.26
CA PRO A 84 -4.72 -22.97 -4.90
C PRO A 84 -3.31 -22.90 -4.28
N LEU A 85 -3.04 -23.67 -3.22
CA LEU A 85 -1.75 -23.67 -2.53
C LEU A 85 -0.56 -23.89 -3.47
N ALA A 86 -0.73 -24.71 -4.49
CA ALA A 86 0.33 -24.97 -5.49
C ALA A 86 0.70 -23.74 -6.35
N LYS A 87 -0.13 -22.69 -6.35
CA LYS A 87 0.08 -21.45 -7.12
C LYS A 87 0.49 -20.26 -6.23
N VAL A 88 0.56 -20.48 -4.93
CA VAL A 88 0.87 -19.38 -3.98
C VAL A 88 2.34 -19.00 -4.09
N GLN A 89 2.60 -17.71 -4.18
CA GLN A 89 3.94 -17.17 -4.00
C GLN A 89 4.23 -17.00 -2.51
N LYS A 90 5.34 -17.55 -2.07
CA LYS A 90 5.71 -17.57 -0.63
C LYS A 90 5.78 -16.14 -0.08
N ASN A 91 5.14 -15.91 1.05
CA ASN A 91 5.06 -14.62 1.74
C ASN A 91 4.47 -13.47 0.90
N MET A 92 3.68 -13.79 -0.11
CA MET A 92 3.01 -12.79 -0.94
C MET A 92 1.49 -12.95 -0.89
N VAL A 93 0.79 -11.87 -1.17
CA VAL A 93 -0.67 -11.85 -1.36
C VAL A 93 -1.01 -11.57 -2.81
N ARG A 94 -2.08 -12.19 -3.31
CA ARG A 94 -2.56 -11.93 -4.66
C ARG A 94 -3.52 -10.76 -4.67
N VAL A 95 -3.23 -9.74 -5.47
CA VAL A 95 -4.13 -8.62 -5.74
C VAL A 95 -4.82 -8.86 -7.08
N PRO A 96 -6.18 -8.85 -7.14
CA PRO A 96 -6.90 -9.05 -8.38
C PRO A 96 -6.63 -7.93 -9.39
N GLY A 97 -6.62 -8.27 -10.67
CA GLY A 97 -6.56 -7.30 -11.77
C GLY A 97 -7.77 -6.37 -11.82
N GLY A 98 -7.84 -5.58 -12.89
CA GLY A 98 -8.93 -4.65 -13.17
C GLY A 98 -8.50 -3.19 -13.05
N ASN A 99 -9.46 -2.29 -13.28
CA ASN A 99 -9.20 -0.85 -13.29
C ASN A 99 -8.67 -0.35 -11.95
N ALA A 100 -7.55 0.35 -12.00
CA ALA A 100 -7.01 1.11 -10.87
C ALA A 100 -7.31 2.59 -11.12
N ARG A 101 -8.22 3.14 -10.31
CA ARG A 101 -8.48 4.57 -10.22
C ARG A 101 -7.94 5.05 -8.89
N LEU A 102 -6.93 5.88 -8.94
CA LEU A 102 -6.24 6.35 -7.75
C LEU A 102 -6.38 7.87 -7.65
N PHE A 103 -6.65 8.32 -6.44
CA PHE A 103 -6.47 9.70 -6.04
C PHE A 103 -5.35 9.72 -5.01
N VAL A 104 -4.29 10.45 -5.30
CA VAL A 104 -3.13 10.61 -4.41
C VAL A 104 -2.99 12.09 -4.12
N SER A 105 -2.93 12.50 -2.86
CA SER A 105 -3.04 13.90 -2.45
C SER A 105 -2.17 14.86 -3.25
N GLU A 106 -0.90 14.53 -3.45
CA GLU A 106 0.03 15.40 -4.16
C GLU A 106 -0.04 15.32 -5.69
N LEU A 107 -0.57 14.21 -6.20
CA LEU A 107 -0.66 13.94 -7.64
C LEU A 107 -2.06 14.21 -8.20
N GLY A 108 -3.07 14.29 -7.32
CA GLY A 108 -4.47 14.43 -7.70
C GLY A 108 -5.07 13.15 -8.31
N ASP A 109 -6.04 13.31 -9.20
CA ASP A 109 -6.61 12.19 -9.95
C ASP A 109 -5.59 11.66 -10.95
N LEU A 110 -5.21 10.40 -10.82
CA LEU A 110 -4.40 9.71 -11.81
C LEU A 110 -5.28 9.12 -12.91
N ASN A 111 -4.69 8.96 -14.10
CA ASN A 111 -5.39 8.28 -15.20
C ASN A 111 -5.76 6.86 -14.76
N VAL A 112 -7.00 6.47 -15.09
CA VAL A 112 -7.44 5.09 -14.87
C VAL A 112 -6.62 4.17 -15.76
N ILE A 113 -5.99 3.17 -15.15
CA ILE A 113 -5.26 2.13 -15.87
C ILE A 113 -5.85 0.76 -15.55
N GLU A 114 -5.75 -0.17 -16.48
CA GLU A 114 -6.07 -1.57 -16.23
C GLU A 114 -4.80 -2.30 -15.80
N LEU A 115 -4.86 -2.94 -14.64
CA LEU A 115 -3.80 -3.78 -14.11
C LEU A 115 -4.16 -5.25 -14.28
N ASN A 116 -3.20 -6.08 -14.64
CA ASN A 116 -3.30 -7.52 -14.48
C ASN A 116 -3.33 -7.90 -12.99
N SER A 117 -3.75 -9.12 -12.65
CA SER A 117 -3.55 -9.60 -11.29
C SER A 117 -2.07 -9.80 -11.01
N TYR A 118 -1.63 -9.44 -9.82
CA TYR A 118 -0.23 -9.50 -9.42
C TYR A 118 -0.09 -10.03 -7.99
N TRP A 119 1.13 -10.38 -7.63
CA TRP A 119 1.52 -10.72 -6.28
C TRP A 119 2.30 -9.56 -5.69
N ILE A 120 2.07 -9.26 -4.42
CA ILE A 120 2.83 -8.27 -3.66
C ILE A 120 3.29 -8.90 -2.34
N ASP A 121 4.48 -8.56 -1.88
CA ASP A 121 4.96 -9.02 -0.59
C ASP A 121 3.97 -8.65 0.51
N LYS A 122 3.65 -9.63 1.36
CA LYS A 122 2.71 -9.46 2.47
C LYS A 122 3.20 -8.45 3.48
N TYR A 123 4.50 -8.38 3.66
CA TYR A 123 5.25 -7.50 4.56
C TYR A 123 6.31 -6.72 3.77
N GLU A 124 6.91 -5.73 4.40
CA GLU A 124 8.17 -5.14 3.94
C GLU A 124 9.27 -6.19 3.90
N VAL A 125 10.28 -6.01 3.06
CA VAL A 125 11.48 -6.87 3.06
C VAL A 125 12.18 -6.73 4.41
N THR A 126 12.45 -7.87 5.05
CA THR A 126 13.05 -7.90 6.39
C THR A 126 14.57 -7.79 6.36
N ASN A 127 15.17 -7.44 7.50
CA ASN A 127 16.61 -7.47 7.68
C ASN A 127 17.20 -8.85 7.34
N ALA A 128 16.56 -9.94 7.81
CA ALA A 128 17.02 -11.29 7.52
C ALA A 128 16.97 -11.64 6.03
N ASP A 129 15.96 -11.15 5.31
CA ASP A 129 15.87 -11.40 3.87
C ASP A 129 16.92 -10.59 3.09
N PHE A 130 17.17 -9.34 3.50
CA PHE A 130 18.20 -8.51 2.89
C PHE A 130 19.62 -9.01 3.19
N GLN A 131 19.85 -9.59 4.37
CA GLN A 131 21.14 -10.23 4.71
C GLN A 131 21.47 -11.37 3.73
N LYS A 132 20.47 -12.19 3.34
CA LYS A 132 20.68 -13.26 2.35
C LYS A 132 21.16 -12.69 1.01
N PHE A 133 20.58 -11.57 0.55
CA PHE A 133 21.02 -10.88 -0.65
C PHE A 133 22.49 -10.46 -0.56
N ILE A 134 22.91 -9.92 0.58
CA ILE A 134 24.31 -9.54 0.82
C ILE A 134 25.22 -10.78 0.81
N ASP A 135 24.85 -11.82 1.58
CA ASP A 135 25.63 -13.06 1.75
C ASP A 135 25.80 -13.81 0.42
N GLU A 136 24.80 -13.75 -0.45
CA GLU A 136 24.84 -14.32 -1.81
C GLU A 136 25.53 -13.41 -2.83
N GLY A 137 26.18 -12.34 -2.38
CA GLY A 137 27.03 -11.49 -3.20
C GLY A 137 26.29 -10.41 -3.97
N GLY A 138 25.13 -9.96 -3.49
CA GLY A 138 24.32 -8.93 -4.16
C GLY A 138 25.08 -7.63 -4.47
N TYR A 139 25.95 -7.18 -3.56
CA TYR A 139 26.84 -6.03 -3.78
C TYR A 139 28.10 -6.35 -4.60
N LYS A 140 28.31 -7.60 -5.01
CA LYS A 140 29.43 -8.03 -5.84
C LYS A 140 29.01 -8.40 -7.28
N ASN A 141 27.71 -8.40 -7.55
CA ASN A 141 27.15 -8.76 -8.83
C ASN A 141 26.60 -7.52 -9.54
N GLU A 142 27.42 -6.86 -10.35
CA GLU A 142 27.08 -5.65 -11.11
C GLU A 142 25.82 -5.82 -11.96
N SER A 143 25.52 -7.02 -12.48
CA SER A 143 24.38 -7.25 -13.36
C SER A 143 23.01 -7.05 -12.68
N LEU A 144 22.96 -7.00 -11.35
CA LEU A 144 21.75 -6.70 -10.59
C LEU A 144 21.44 -5.21 -10.49
N TRP A 145 22.43 -4.35 -10.77
CA TRP A 145 22.34 -2.91 -10.54
C TRP A 145 22.03 -2.17 -11.85
N ASP A 146 21.13 -1.20 -11.77
CA ASP A 146 20.91 -0.25 -12.84
C ASP A 146 21.98 0.84 -12.82
N GLU A 147 22.06 1.61 -13.89
CA GLU A 147 22.94 2.77 -13.98
C GLU A 147 22.70 3.73 -12.80
N ILE A 148 23.74 4.00 -12.05
CA ILE A 148 23.64 4.76 -10.80
C ILE A 148 23.93 6.23 -11.08
N ILE A 149 22.96 7.07 -10.71
CA ILE A 149 22.98 8.51 -10.92
C ILE A 149 23.18 9.19 -9.59
N ASN A 150 24.20 10.05 -9.48
CA ASN A 150 24.46 10.86 -8.30
C ASN A 150 23.50 12.05 -8.19
N GLN A 151 23.50 12.74 -7.04
CA GLN A 151 22.60 13.87 -6.76
C GLN A 151 22.73 15.04 -7.74
N ASP A 152 23.88 15.22 -8.36
CA ASP A 152 24.14 16.25 -9.39
C ASP A 152 23.72 15.81 -10.80
N GLY A 153 23.17 14.60 -10.95
CA GLY A 153 22.76 14.02 -12.22
C GLY A 153 23.87 13.33 -13.00
N THR A 154 25.08 13.22 -12.45
CA THR A 154 26.17 12.50 -13.09
C THR A 154 26.05 10.99 -12.87
N ILE A 155 26.39 10.23 -13.92
CA ILE A 155 26.50 8.78 -13.82
C ILE A 155 27.83 8.45 -13.16
N ILE A 156 27.78 7.62 -12.11
CA ILE A 156 28.96 7.14 -11.41
C ILE A 156 29.21 5.66 -11.74
N SER A 157 30.49 5.28 -11.74
CA SER A 157 30.85 3.89 -11.98
C SER A 157 30.28 2.98 -10.88
N TRP A 158 30.06 1.71 -11.21
CA TRP A 158 29.57 0.74 -10.22
C TRP A 158 30.53 0.63 -9.03
N ASN A 159 31.84 0.64 -9.25
CA ASN A 159 32.83 0.59 -8.18
C ASN A 159 32.71 1.81 -7.23
N ASP A 160 32.64 3.01 -7.79
CA ASP A 160 32.47 4.24 -7.00
C ASP A 160 31.15 4.24 -6.24
N ALA A 161 30.08 3.71 -6.83
CA ALA A 161 28.80 3.57 -6.18
C ALA A 161 28.83 2.61 -5.01
N MET A 162 29.57 1.49 -5.10
CA MET A 162 29.70 0.54 -4.00
C MET A 162 30.45 1.14 -2.79
N GLU A 163 31.26 2.16 -2.99
CA GLU A 163 31.88 2.95 -1.90
C GLU A 163 30.88 3.87 -1.18
N LEU A 164 29.73 4.18 -1.80
CA LEU A 164 28.67 4.96 -1.20
C LEU A 164 27.64 4.09 -0.46
N PHE A 165 27.47 2.84 -0.89
CA PHE A 165 26.46 1.93 -0.33
C PHE A 165 27.06 1.08 0.81
N ILE A 166 27.51 1.78 1.84
CA ILE A 166 28.15 1.21 3.02
C ILE A 166 27.33 1.45 4.29
N ASP A 167 27.49 0.56 5.25
CA ASP A 167 26.95 0.64 6.60
C ASP A 167 27.77 1.59 7.49
N GLN A 168 27.43 1.71 8.76
CA GLN A 168 28.12 2.58 9.72
C GLN A 168 29.58 2.15 10.00
N SER A 169 29.98 0.94 9.63
CA SER A 169 31.32 0.40 9.78
C SER A 169 32.17 0.43 8.50
N GLY A 170 31.59 0.87 7.39
CA GLY A 170 32.24 0.96 6.08
C GLY A 170 32.16 -0.33 5.25
N LEU A 171 31.33 -1.30 5.62
CA LEU A 171 31.04 -2.49 4.84
C LEU A 171 29.82 -2.26 3.96
N ASN A 172 29.73 -2.92 2.79
CA ASN A 172 28.55 -2.82 1.94
C ASN A 172 27.30 -3.33 2.69
N GLY A 173 26.24 -2.51 2.69
CA GLY A 173 25.00 -2.80 3.37
C GLY A 173 24.20 -1.56 3.75
N PRO A 174 22.98 -1.72 4.29
CA PRO A 174 22.09 -0.65 4.71
C PRO A 174 22.75 0.37 5.65
N SER A 175 22.48 1.66 5.49
CA SER A 175 23.08 2.73 6.32
C SER A 175 22.70 2.64 7.81
N THR A 176 21.68 1.87 8.14
CA THR A 176 21.22 1.62 9.52
C THR A 176 21.95 0.47 10.19
N TRP A 177 22.73 -0.32 9.45
CA TRP A 177 23.46 -1.47 9.95
C TRP A 177 24.86 -1.09 10.44
N SER A 178 25.55 -2.05 11.08
CA SER A 178 26.94 -1.94 11.48
C SER A 178 27.58 -3.30 11.48
N ASN A 179 28.87 -3.38 11.13
CA ASN A 179 29.63 -4.62 11.02
C ASN A 179 29.04 -5.61 10.00
N GLY A 180 28.47 -5.10 8.91
CA GLY A 180 27.91 -5.89 7.82
C GLY A 180 26.59 -6.59 8.17
N THR A 181 25.94 -6.23 9.26
CA THR A 181 24.70 -6.87 9.69
C THR A 181 23.81 -5.93 10.50
N TYR A 182 22.57 -6.35 10.74
CA TYR A 182 21.57 -5.66 11.55
C TYR A 182 21.79 -5.90 13.06
N GLN A 183 21.13 -5.10 13.89
CA GLN A 183 21.17 -5.23 15.33
C GLN A 183 20.54 -6.57 15.78
N GLN A 184 21.11 -7.17 16.82
CA GLN A 184 20.61 -8.44 17.39
C GLN A 184 19.11 -8.36 17.72
N ASN A 185 18.36 -9.42 17.43
CA ASN A 185 16.91 -9.55 17.58
C ASN A 185 16.09 -8.63 16.65
N GLN A 186 16.65 -8.14 15.55
CA GLN A 186 15.95 -7.35 14.53
C GLN A 186 15.85 -8.07 13.18
N GLU A 187 15.94 -9.39 13.15
CA GLU A 187 15.83 -10.19 11.93
C GLU A 187 14.50 -9.98 11.19
N ASN A 188 13.40 -9.80 11.94
CA ASN A 188 12.04 -9.62 11.43
C ASN A 188 11.62 -8.14 11.30
N TYR A 189 12.51 -7.19 11.57
CA TYR A 189 12.25 -5.79 11.33
C TYR A 189 12.43 -5.48 9.84
N PRO A 190 11.75 -4.45 9.29
CA PRO A 190 11.98 -4.05 7.92
C PRO A 190 13.42 -3.61 7.73
N VAL A 191 14.03 -3.99 6.62
CA VAL A 191 15.30 -3.38 6.23
C VAL A 191 15.06 -1.92 5.90
N THR A 192 15.85 -1.04 6.50
CA THR A 192 15.77 0.40 6.26
C THR A 192 17.16 1.00 6.08
N GLY A 193 17.20 2.25 5.59
CA GLY A 193 18.47 2.89 5.25
C GLY A 193 19.05 2.38 3.94
N VAL A 194 18.20 1.97 3.01
CA VAL A 194 18.56 1.54 1.66
C VAL A 194 18.14 2.57 0.62
N SER A 195 18.95 2.73 -0.42
CA SER A 195 18.65 3.50 -1.60
C SER A 195 17.65 2.77 -2.52
N TRP A 196 17.10 3.48 -3.49
CA TRP A 196 16.30 2.85 -4.55
C TRP A 196 17.12 1.81 -5.34
N PHE A 197 18.40 2.09 -5.59
CA PHE A 197 19.29 1.18 -6.31
C PHE A 197 19.51 -0.13 -5.55
N GLU A 198 19.73 -0.07 -4.24
CA GLU A 198 19.88 -1.24 -3.36
C GLU A 198 18.57 -2.05 -3.33
N ALA A 199 17.42 -1.39 -3.18
CA ALA A 199 16.11 -2.02 -3.20
C ALA A 199 15.80 -2.69 -4.54
N ASN A 200 16.14 -2.05 -5.66
CA ASN A 200 15.94 -2.58 -7.00
C ASN A 200 16.88 -3.75 -7.31
N ALA A 201 18.14 -3.68 -6.87
CA ALA A 201 19.09 -4.79 -7.00
C ALA A 201 18.63 -6.03 -6.22
N TYR A 202 18.14 -5.83 -4.99
CA TYR A 202 17.50 -6.90 -4.22
C TYR A 202 16.30 -7.50 -4.97
N ALA A 203 15.41 -6.66 -5.49
CA ALA A 203 14.23 -7.13 -6.21
C ALA A 203 14.61 -7.99 -7.42
N LYS A 204 15.61 -7.58 -8.21
CA LYS A 204 16.14 -8.38 -9.33
C LYS A 204 16.75 -9.70 -8.87
N TRP A 205 17.54 -9.70 -7.79
CA TRP A 205 18.10 -10.91 -7.19
C TRP A 205 17.00 -11.89 -6.78
N ALA A 206 15.92 -11.38 -6.21
CA ALA A 206 14.76 -12.19 -5.78
C ALA A 206 13.83 -12.61 -6.93
N ASN A 207 14.15 -12.30 -8.20
CA ASN A 207 13.28 -12.47 -9.37
C ASN A 207 11.92 -11.75 -9.20
N LYS A 208 11.94 -10.56 -8.63
CA LYS A 208 10.81 -9.67 -8.41
C LYS A 208 11.09 -8.28 -8.99
N THR A 209 10.17 -7.36 -8.79
CA THR A 209 10.35 -5.93 -9.10
C THR A 209 9.84 -5.08 -7.94
N LEU A 210 10.27 -3.83 -7.86
CA LEU A 210 9.62 -2.86 -6.98
C LEU A 210 8.20 -2.56 -7.51
N PRO A 211 7.23 -2.22 -6.64
CA PRO A 211 5.88 -1.87 -7.08
C PRO A 211 5.88 -0.53 -7.81
N SER A 212 5.04 -0.40 -8.84
CA SER A 212 4.63 0.93 -9.28
C SER A 212 3.66 1.54 -8.25
N ILE A 213 3.45 2.86 -8.31
CA ILE A 213 2.45 3.53 -7.46
C ILE A 213 1.07 2.90 -7.63
N TYR A 214 0.71 2.45 -8.83
CA TYR A 214 -0.57 1.80 -9.11
C TYR A 214 -0.71 0.46 -8.40
N HIS A 215 0.34 -0.38 -8.44
CA HIS A 215 0.36 -1.65 -7.72
C HIS A 215 0.30 -1.41 -6.21
N TRP A 216 1.12 -0.47 -5.73
CA TRP A 216 1.24 -0.22 -4.30
C TRP A 216 -0.06 0.33 -3.71
N TYR A 217 -0.60 1.42 -4.28
CA TYR A 217 -1.82 2.03 -3.76
C TYR A 217 -3.05 1.15 -3.92
N LYS A 218 -3.15 0.36 -5.01
CA LYS A 218 -4.22 -0.62 -5.14
C LYS A 218 -4.16 -1.69 -4.05
N ALA A 219 -2.96 -2.15 -3.69
CA ALA A 219 -2.79 -3.11 -2.60
C ALA A 219 -3.04 -2.49 -1.21
N ALA A 220 -2.66 -1.22 -1.02
CA ALA A 220 -2.75 -0.51 0.25
C ALA A 220 -4.16 -0.06 0.59
N MET A 221 -4.87 0.52 -0.37
CA MET A 221 -6.13 1.21 -0.14
C MET A 221 -7.14 0.84 -1.22
N TYR A 222 -8.40 0.65 -0.79
CA TYR A 222 -9.53 0.62 -1.72
C TYR A 222 -10.27 1.96 -1.66
N TRP A 223 -11.15 2.18 -0.70
CA TRP A 223 -11.87 3.43 -0.52
C TRP A 223 -12.06 3.74 0.97
N GLY A 224 -11.45 4.84 1.43
CA GLY A 224 -11.65 5.34 2.79
C GLY A 224 -10.96 4.54 3.91
N GLU A 225 -10.21 3.47 3.58
CA GLU A 225 -9.51 2.64 4.57
C GLU A 225 -8.41 3.40 5.30
N SER A 226 -7.86 4.47 4.70
CA SER A 226 -6.83 5.30 5.33
C SER A 226 -7.23 5.79 6.71
N SER A 227 -8.51 6.11 6.91
CA SER A 227 -9.05 6.57 8.20
C SER A 227 -8.99 5.52 9.32
N VAL A 228 -8.86 4.24 8.98
CA VAL A 228 -8.77 3.14 9.95
C VAL A 228 -7.40 2.45 9.95
N ILE A 229 -6.67 2.49 8.84
CA ILE A 229 -5.33 1.93 8.73
C ILE A 229 -4.32 2.82 9.44
N SER A 230 -4.18 4.09 9.04
CA SER A 230 -3.15 4.99 9.59
C SER A 230 -3.14 5.12 11.10
N PRO A 231 -4.29 5.29 11.81
CA PRO A 231 -4.29 5.42 13.26
C PRO A 231 -3.89 4.14 14.02
N ARG A 232 -3.86 3.00 13.33
CA ARG A 232 -3.52 1.69 13.91
C ARG A 232 -2.17 1.16 13.43
N SER A 233 -1.44 1.94 12.65
CA SER A 233 -0.16 1.58 12.06
C SER A 233 1.01 2.17 12.85
N ASN A 234 2.23 1.75 12.52
CA ASN A 234 3.43 2.19 13.24
C ASN A 234 3.91 3.58 12.81
N PHE A 235 3.49 4.58 13.55
CA PHE A 235 4.01 5.96 13.52
C PHE A 235 4.53 6.37 14.91
N SER A 236 5.13 5.42 15.65
CA SER A 236 5.49 5.58 17.07
C SER A 236 6.87 6.21 17.31
N GLY A 237 7.62 6.54 16.27
CA GLY A 237 8.99 7.07 16.35
C GLY A 237 10.09 6.01 16.35
N VAL A 238 9.74 4.73 16.40
CA VAL A 238 10.69 3.60 16.37
C VAL A 238 10.19 2.48 15.45
N PRO A 239 11.07 1.75 14.76
CA PRO A 239 10.66 0.62 13.93
C PRO A 239 10.15 -0.54 14.79
N SER A 240 9.34 -1.41 14.21
CA SER A 240 8.85 -2.64 14.82
C SER A 240 9.00 -3.84 13.88
N GLU A 241 8.86 -5.05 14.42
CA GLU A 241 8.74 -6.23 13.58
C GLU A 241 7.59 -6.10 12.59
N VAL A 242 7.78 -6.62 11.38
CA VAL A 242 6.75 -6.61 10.34
C VAL A 242 5.51 -7.38 10.80
N GLY A 243 4.32 -6.83 10.54
CA GLY A 243 3.05 -7.42 10.95
C GLY A 243 2.68 -7.25 12.43
N ASN A 244 3.50 -6.61 13.23
CA ASN A 244 3.24 -6.43 14.68
C ASN A 244 1.97 -5.62 14.96
N TYR A 245 1.68 -4.64 14.14
CA TYR A 245 0.52 -3.76 14.29
C TYR A 245 -0.80 -4.40 13.83
N ASN A 246 -0.81 -5.62 13.34
CA ASN A 246 -1.99 -6.43 13.00
C ASN A 246 -3.09 -5.68 12.21
N VAL A 247 -2.69 -4.70 11.39
CA VAL A 247 -3.58 -3.94 10.51
C VAL A 247 -3.40 -4.41 9.09
N LEU A 248 -4.49 -4.88 8.49
CA LEU A 248 -4.52 -5.39 7.13
C LEU A 248 -5.00 -4.32 6.16
N SER A 249 -4.45 -4.33 4.97
CA SER A 249 -5.04 -3.65 3.82
C SER A 249 -6.24 -4.43 3.25
N ALA A 250 -6.89 -3.87 2.25
CA ALA A 250 -8.02 -4.51 1.57
C ALA A 250 -7.69 -5.90 0.99
N TYR A 251 -6.44 -6.21 0.73
CA TYR A 251 -5.99 -7.48 0.15
C TYR A 251 -5.10 -8.30 1.08
N GLY A 252 -4.96 -7.88 2.35
CA GLY A 252 -4.23 -8.67 3.34
C GLY A 252 -2.73 -8.37 3.45
N CYS A 253 -2.26 -7.22 2.92
CA CYS A 253 -0.91 -6.73 3.21
C CYS A 253 -0.88 -6.09 4.60
N TYR A 254 0.23 -6.23 5.30
CA TYR A 254 0.53 -5.54 6.55
C TYR A 254 1.47 -4.35 6.31
N ASP A 255 1.49 -3.43 7.27
CA ASP A 255 2.42 -2.30 7.35
C ASP A 255 2.47 -1.44 6.08
N MET A 256 1.35 -1.38 5.33
CA MET A 256 1.24 -0.48 4.19
C MET A 256 1.29 0.99 4.62
N ALA A 257 1.01 1.29 5.88
CA ALA A 257 1.12 2.60 6.48
C ALA A 257 2.10 2.57 7.65
N GLY A 258 3.06 3.49 7.66
CA GLY A 258 4.06 3.57 8.73
C GLY A 258 5.14 2.49 8.63
N ASN A 259 5.85 2.27 9.71
CA ASN A 259 6.97 1.34 9.87
C ASN A 259 8.16 1.69 8.95
N ALA A 260 8.16 1.31 7.68
CA ALA A 260 9.16 1.79 6.72
C ALA A 260 8.50 2.48 5.53
N ARG A 261 9.13 3.53 5.00
CA ARG A 261 8.80 4.07 3.69
C ARG A 261 9.19 3.06 2.62
N GLU A 262 8.41 2.98 1.56
CA GLU A 262 8.60 1.95 0.55
C GLU A 262 8.89 2.53 -0.82
N TRP A 263 10.07 2.19 -1.36
CA TRP A 263 10.47 2.59 -2.70
C TRP A 263 9.55 2.01 -3.78
N GLY A 264 9.14 2.87 -4.71
CA GLY A 264 8.42 2.48 -5.93
C GLY A 264 9.24 2.71 -7.20
N THR A 265 8.81 2.11 -8.29
CA THR A 265 9.55 2.18 -9.57
C THR A 265 9.39 3.52 -10.29
N ASN A 266 8.24 4.20 -10.14
CA ASN A 266 7.91 5.34 -10.99
C ASN A 266 8.86 6.52 -10.80
N PRO A 267 9.42 7.04 -11.91
CA PRO A 267 10.21 8.26 -11.89
C PRO A 267 9.31 9.50 -11.81
N HIS A 268 9.84 10.53 -11.21
CA HIS A 268 9.33 11.90 -11.23
C HIS A 268 10.13 12.77 -12.22
N LYS A 269 9.55 13.91 -12.63
CA LYS A 269 10.17 14.83 -13.61
C LYS A 269 11.55 15.34 -13.21
N ASN A 270 11.87 15.36 -11.92
CA ASN A 270 13.14 15.82 -11.38
C ASN A 270 14.18 14.69 -11.18
N GLY A 271 13.94 13.49 -11.73
CA GLY A 271 14.82 12.33 -11.55
C GLY A 271 14.62 11.57 -10.23
N ASN A 272 13.76 12.06 -9.35
CA ASN A 272 13.39 11.35 -8.12
C ASN A 272 12.60 10.07 -8.42
N ARG A 273 12.51 9.19 -7.43
CA ARG A 273 11.65 8.00 -7.42
C ARG A 273 10.56 8.14 -6.36
N SER A 274 9.39 7.57 -6.64
CA SER A 274 8.29 7.50 -5.67
C SER A 274 8.72 6.76 -4.42
N ILE A 275 8.26 7.26 -3.26
CA ILE A 275 8.41 6.58 -1.97
C ILE A 275 7.11 6.77 -1.18
N MET A 276 6.54 5.67 -0.69
CA MET A 276 5.15 5.59 -0.25
C MET A 276 5.05 5.09 1.19
N GLY A 277 3.86 5.19 1.78
CA GLY A 277 3.50 4.56 3.06
C GLY A 277 3.82 5.38 4.30
N GLY A 278 4.86 6.18 4.25
CA GLY A 278 5.47 6.80 5.44
C GLY A 278 6.26 5.79 6.27
N GLY A 279 7.15 6.27 7.11
CA GLY A 279 7.93 5.45 8.04
C GLY A 279 7.50 5.69 9.48
N TYR A 280 8.07 4.94 10.41
CA TYR A 280 7.78 5.01 11.83
C TYR A 280 7.96 6.41 12.47
N ASP A 281 8.73 7.28 11.84
CA ASP A 281 9.11 8.62 12.30
C ASP A 281 8.33 9.74 11.58
N ASP A 282 7.39 9.36 10.72
CA ASP A 282 6.60 10.31 9.92
C ASP A 282 5.23 10.60 10.55
N GLY A 283 4.52 11.57 9.99
CA GLY A 283 3.12 11.81 10.29
C GLY A 283 2.21 10.84 9.52
N THR A 284 1.05 10.54 10.07
CA THR A 284 0.09 9.57 9.48
C THR A 284 -0.39 9.95 8.09
N TYR A 285 -0.31 11.23 7.69
CA TYR A 285 -0.70 11.70 6.36
C TYR A 285 0.22 11.20 5.25
N TYR A 286 1.46 10.78 5.58
CA TYR A 286 2.39 10.19 4.61
C TYR A 286 1.84 8.92 3.94
N PHE A 287 0.88 8.24 4.55
CA PHE A 287 0.24 7.07 3.96
C PHE A 287 -0.56 7.40 2.69
N THR A 288 -1.22 8.54 2.67
CA THR A 288 -2.09 8.97 1.56
C THR A 288 -1.38 9.83 0.52
N ASP A 289 -0.19 10.32 0.84
CA ASP A 289 0.59 11.21 0.00
C ASP A 289 1.71 10.44 -0.71
N ASN A 290 1.96 10.80 -1.97
CA ASN A 290 3.08 10.24 -2.71
C ASN A 290 4.26 11.20 -2.67
N PHE A 291 5.23 10.85 -1.88
CA PHE A 291 6.50 11.58 -1.83
C PHE A 291 7.47 11.05 -2.88
N SER A 292 8.49 11.83 -3.15
CA SER A 292 9.59 11.41 -4.00
C SER A 292 10.92 11.80 -3.39
N GLN A 293 11.90 10.96 -3.59
CA GLN A 293 13.27 11.21 -3.14
C GLN A 293 14.26 10.87 -4.25
N HIS A 294 15.43 11.50 -4.18
CA HIS A 294 16.51 11.12 -5.07
C HIS A 294 16.88 9.64 -4.84
N PRO A 295 17.06 8.84 -5.91
CA PRO A 295 17.22 7.38 -5.81
C PRO A 295 18.45 6.95 -4.99
N ILE A 296 19.44 7.82 -4.78
CA ILE A 296 20.63 7.54 -3.96
C ILE A 296 20.38 7.74 -2.46
N ASN A 297 19.26 8.36 -2.07
CA ASN A 297 18.98 8.66 -0.67
C ASN A 297 18.77 7.39 0.15
N ARG A 298 19.37 7.38 1.36
CA ARG A 298 19.36 6.22 2.28
C ARG A 298 18.92 6.67 3.68
N TYR A 299 17.74 7.36 3.75
CA TYR A 299 17.21 7.76 5.05
C TYR A 299 16.88 6.55 5.91
N LYS A 300 17.01 6.72 7.22
CA LYS A 300 16.78 5.66 8.23
C LYS A 300 15.40 5.00 8.18
N THR A 301 14.44 5.58 7.48
CA THR A 301 13.08 5.05 7.29
C THR A 301 12.84 4.48 5.89
N ASN A 302 13.79 4.61 4.95
CA ASN A 302 13.63 4.13 3.58
C ASN A 302 13.86 2.62 3.51
N GLY A 303 12.82 1.89 3.24
CA GLY A 303 12.79 0.46 2.97
C GLY A 303 12.01 0.18 1.69
N PHE A 304 11.46 -1.02 1.54
CA PHE A 304 10.70 -1.43 0.36
C PHE A 304 9.99 -2.77 0.55
N ARG A 305 9.06 -3.05 -0.35
CA ARG A 305 8.51 -4.39 -0.64
C ARG A 305 8.55 -4.67 -2.13
N CYS A 306 8.36 -5.91 -2.54
CA CYS A 306 8.42 -6.30 -3.94
C CYS A 306 7.09 -6.80 -4.47
N VAL A 307 6.97 -6.82 -5.81
CA VAL A 307 5.86 -7.41 -6.55
C VAL A 307 6.36 -8.42 -7.59
N ILE A 308 5.48 -9.36 -7.94
CA ILE A 308 5.60 -10.19 -9.14
C ILE A 308 4.40 -9.85 -10.01
N THR A 309 4.65 -9.34 -11.18
CA THR A 309 3.63 -8.93 -12.17
C THR A 309 3.88 -9.62 -13.50
N SER A 310 2.81 -9.88 -14.25
CA SER A 310 2.88 -10.36 -15.63
C SER A 310 2.80 -9.23 -16.65
N GLU A 311 2.81 -7.98 -16.20
CA GLU A 311 2.72 -6.84 -17.09
C GLU A 311 4.01 -6.63 -17.86
N ASP A 312 3.86 -6.39 -19.16
CA ASP A 312 4.98 -5.97 -20.00
C ASP A 312 5.46 -4.58 -19.51
N THR A 313 6.77 -4.39 -19.45
CA THR A 313 7.43 -3.14 -19.06
C THR A 313 7.04 -1.91 -19.91
N LYS A 314 6.28 -2.12 -20.99
CA LYS A 314 5.77 -1.07 -21.88
C LYS A 314 4.39 -0.51 -21.51
N THR A 315 3.71 -1.07 -20.50
CA THR A 315 2.40 -0.57 -20.05
C THR A 315 2.54 0.66 -19.17
N LEU A 316 1.46 1.45 -19.02
CA LEU A 316 1.42 2.63 -18.12
C LEU A 316 1.74 2.29 -16.67
N ALA A 317 1.60 1.03 -16.27
CA ALA A 317 1.99 0.51 -14.97
C ALA A 317 3.48 0.17 -14.89
N SER A 318 4.22 0.29 -16.00
CA SER A 318 5.62 -0.08 -16.05
C SER A 318 6.51 0.88 -15.26
N ALA A 319 7.65 0.33 -14.85
CA ALA A 319 8.62 0.97 -13.99
C ALA A 319 9.14 2.33 -14.49
N ASP A 320 9.18 2.53 -15.81
CA ASP A 320 9.82 3.69 -16.42
C ASP A 320 8.84 4.77 -16.89
N THR A 321 7.54 4.58 -16.61
CA THR A 321 6.54 5.56 -17.05
C THR A 321 6.42 6.69 -16.02
N LEU A 322 6.64 7.93 -16.50
CA LEU A 322 6.33 9.13 -15.70
C LEU A 322 4.86 9.12 -15.26
N ILE A 323 4.64 9.48 -14.02
CA ILE A 323 3.31 9.58 -13.47
C ILE A 323 2.52 10.64 -14.25
N GLN A 324 1.40 10.23 -14.85
CA GLN A 324 0.50 11.11 -15.57
C GLN A 324 -0.68 11.46 -14.69
N THR A 325 -0.84 12.74 -14.41
CA THR A 325 -1.98 13.28 -13.67
C THR A 325 -3.07 13.70 -14.64
N PHE A 326 -4.31 13.45 -14.26
CA PHE A 326 -5.47 13.98 -14.98
C PHE A 326 -5.61 15.48 -14.66
N GLN A 327 -5.24 16.33 -15.60
CA GLN A 327 -5.50 17.75 -15.49
C GLN A 327 -6.90 18.05 -16.03
N ARG A 328 -7.77 18.52 -15.15
CA ARG A 328 -9.07 19.05 -15.59
C ARG A 328 -8.84 20.38 -16.30
N ASP A 329 -9.20 20.44 -17.57
CA ASP A 329 -9.28 21.71 -18.27
C ASP A 329 -10.60 22.42 -17.90
N PHE A 330 -10.54 23.23 -16.85
CA PHE A 330 -11.68 23.97 -16.36
C PHE A 330 -12.20 24.99 -17.38
N TYR A 331 -11.39 25.41 -18.35
CA TYR A 331 -11.80 26.32 -19.39
C TYR A 331 -12.61 25.65 -20.51
N SER A 332 -12.49 24.34 -20.67
CA SER A 332 -13.29 23.58 -21.63
C SER A 332 -14.70 23.22 -21.12
N TYR A 333 -14.95 23.35 -19.82
CA TYR A 333 -16.27 23.08 -19.26
C TYR A 333 -17.26 24.17 -19.64
N LYS A 334 -18.36 23.77 -20.28
CA LYS A 334 -19.49 24.68 -20.43
C LYS A 334 -20.09 24.93 -19.04
N PRO A 335 -20.47 26.20 -18.73
CA PRO A 335 -21.22 26.47 -17.53
C PRO A 335 -22.46 25.57 -17.45
N ILE A 336 -22.82 25.13 -16.28
CA ILE A 336 -24.09 24.43 -16.06
C ILE A 336 -25.24 25.40 -16.41
N SER A 337 -26.34 24.84 -16.91
CA SER A 337 -27.52 25.68 -17.19
C SER A 337 -28.06 26.32 -15.90
N ASP A 338 -28.68 27.48 -16.03
CA ASP A 338 -29.30 28.17 -14.89
C ASP A 338 -30.31 27.28 -14.16
N GLU A 339 -31.00 26.39 -14.88
CA GLU A 339 -31.93 25.41 -14.28
C GLU A 339 -31.20 24.47 -13.33
N VAL A 340 -30.09 23.87 -13.77
CA VAL A 340 -29.28 22.98 -12.96
C VAL A 340 -28.63 23.75 -11.80
N PHE A 341 -28.12 24.95 -12.04
CA PHE A 341 -27.59 25.82 -11.00
C PHE A 341 -28.64 26.13 -9.91
N ASN A 342 -29.87 26.46 -10.32
CA ASN A 342 -30.96 26.77 -9.40
C ASN A 342 -31.39 25.54 -8.57
N ILE A 343 -31.36 24.34 -9.15
CA ILE A 343 -31.60 23.09 -8.41
C ILE A 343 -30.54 22.92 -7.28
N TYR A 344 -29.25 23.04 -7.60
CA TYR A 344 -28.20 22.96 -6.61
C TYR A 344 -28.29 24.10 -5.58
N ASN A 345 -28.53 25.32 -6.02
CA ASN A 345 -28.73 26.46 -5.13
C ASN A 345 -29.91 26.25 -4.17
N GLY A 346 -31.01 25.66 -4.65
CA GLY A 346 -32.14 25.27 -3.82
C GLY A 346 -31.80 24.15 -2.79
N MET A 347 -31.01 23.15 -3.20
CA MET A 347 -30.60 22.05 -2.34
C MET A 347 -29.63 22.49 -1.23
N PHE A 348 -28.78 23.47 -1.50
CA PHE A 348 -27.74 23.96 -0.57
C PHE A 348 -28.07 25.37 -0.02
N LYS A 349 -29.28 25.84 -0.20
CA LYS A 349 -29.71 27.12 0.36
C LYS A 349 -29.77 27.00 1.87
N TYR A 350 -28.81 27.62 2.53
CA TYR A 350 -28.84 27.76 3.97
C TYR A 350 -30.06 28.59 4.35
N ASP A 351 -30.88 28.07 5.25
CA ASP A 351 -31.90 28.86 5.90
C ASP A 351 -31.19 30.01 6.64
N SER A 352 -31.45 31.23 6.24
CA SER A 352 -30.85 32.44 6.80
C SER A 352 -31.39 32.78 8.19
N ALA A 353 -32.03 31.83 8.87
CA ALA A 353 -32.37 31.98 10.26
C ALA A 353 -31.09 32.28 11.05
N PRO A 354 -31.01 33.36 11.80
CA PRO A 354 -29.77 33.71 12.53
C PRO A 354 -29.40 32.58 13.47
N ILE A 355 -28.18 32.07 13.31
CA ILE A 355 -27.58 31.16 14.28
C ILE A 355 -27.56 31.91 15.59
N ASN A 356 -28.46 31.52 16.49
CA ASN A 356 -28.55 32.09 17.83
C ASN A 356 -27.31 31.64 18.62
N THR A 357 -26.22 32.37 18.47
CA THR A 357 -25.03 32.22 19.30
C THR A 357 -25.37 32.72 20.68
N LYS A 358 -25.95 31.86 21.54
CA LYS A 358 -25.83 32.04 22.96
C LYS A 358 -24.38 31.91 23.34
N VAL A 359 -23.69 33.02 23.45
CA VAL A 359 -22.42 33.09 24.16
C VAL A 359 -22.69 32.71 25.58
N ILE A 360 -22.29 31.50 25.96
CA ILE A 360 -22.22 31.12 27.37
C ILE A 360 -21.05 31.93 27.91
N LYS A 361 -21.34 32.97 28.67
CA LYS A 361 -20.36 33.64 29.54
C LYS A 361 -20.20 32.77 30.78
N ASP A 362 -19.02 32.22 30.97
CA ASP A 362 -18.55 31.74 32.27
C ASP A 362 -18.24 32.90 33.18
#